data_cd7f57cdfc3cee9ee0e9932c73a9c6bb
#
_entry.id   cd7f57cdfc3cee9ee0e9932c73a9c6bb
#
_cell.length_a   1.000
_cell.length_b   1.000
_cell.length_c   1.000
_cell.angle_alpha   90.00
_cell.angle_beta   90.00
_cell.angle_gamma   90.00
#
_symmetry.space_group_name_H-M   'P 1'
#
loop_
_entity.id
_entity.type
_entity.pdbx_description
1 polymer ?
#
loop_
_entity_poly.entity_id
_entity_poly.type
_entity_poly.pdbx_seq_one_letter_code
_entity_poly.pdbx_strand_id
1 'polypeptide(L)'
;MSNRRDTIFALSSGRPPAAIAVVRVSGPAARDALTALAGRVPQPRQATLLRLKIPYSDGGGPHLNSAVEPIDDALVLWFPGPRSETGEDTAEFQLHGGYAVVAAVLSALGTVEGLRPAGPGEFTRRAFENGKLDLTRVEGLADLIGAETEAQRRQAFHQLNGLLGDRAERWRRRLTEALAFVEASIDFPDEDVVSEQVIQPALAMAKELEQEISDLLADSHRGERLREGLTIAVAGPVNVGKSSIVNRLTKRSAAIVSPHAGTTRDIIEVHLDLGGFPVTILDTAGIRETDDPVEEEGVGRARARAEASDLVLWVTDATLKDSLPPPAHLTKAGGPPVWVLSNKSDLAQGKNPQTASDGHTVRCGSMARYRISALTGASFEDLVGGLAEYARQFFSEGGESALVTRQRHRSALADCAEALRQACAEEASGREDIIAEELRLASRALGRLIGRVDVENVLDVIFRDFCIGK
;
A
#
# COMPACT_ATOMS: atom_id res chain seq x y z
N MET A 1 6.12 24.80 -2.47
CA MET A 1 5.43 25.40 -1.30
C MET A 1 4.01 25.73 -1.72
N SER A 2 3.02 24.97 -1.23
CA SER A 2 1.60 25.28 -1.47
C SER A 2 1.28 26.65 -0.88
N ASN A 3 0.61 27.50 -1.65
CA ASN A 3 0.19 28.81 -1.19
C ASN A 3 -0.91 28.60 -0.12
N ARG A 4 -0.59 28.67 1.18
CA ARG A 4 -1.49 28.43 2.34
C ARG A 4 -2.77 29.29 2.36
N ARG A 5 -3.04 30.04 1.29
CA ARG A 5 -4.19 30.96 1.18
C ARG A 5 -5.27 30.48 0.22
N ASP A 6 -5.05 29.39 -0.54
CA ASP A 6 -6.02 28.88 -1.50
C ASP A 6 -6.91 27.78 -0.89
N THR A 7 -8.10 27.64 -1.46
CA THR A 7 -9.04 26.59 -1.12
C THR A 7 -9.11 25.61 -2.28
N ILE A 8 -9.05 24.34 -1.97
CA ILE A 8 -9.09 23.27 -2.98
C ILE A 8 -10.42 22.53 -2.97
N PHE A 9 -10.82 22.02 -4.13
CA PHE A 9 -11.98 21.15 -4.24
C PHE A 9 -11.74 20.02 -5.23
N ALA A 10 -12.37 18.87 -4.97
CA ALA A 10 -12.38 17.74 -5.89
C ALA A 10 -13.52 16.76 -5.60
N LEU A 11 -13.78 15.87 -6.58
CA LEU A 11 -14.54 14.65 -6.37
C LEU A 11 -13.72 13.70 -5.47
N SER A 12 -14.24 13.37 -4.30
CA SER A 12 -13.58 12.54 -3.27
C SER A 12 -14.21 11.15 -3.14
N SER A 13 -15.13 10.78 -4.00
CA SER A 13 -15.71 9.44 -4.12
C SER A 13 -15.29 8.75 -5.42
N GLY A 14 -15.76 7.52 -5.64
CA GLY A 14 -15.57 6.81 -6.90
C GLY A 14 -16.10 7.61 -8.11
N ARG A 15 -15.61 7.26 -9.31
CA ARG A 15 -16.00 7.94 -10.54
C ARG A 15 -17.49 7.71 -10.86
N PRO A 16 -18.21 8.73 -11.38
CA PRO A 16 -19.55 8.55 -11.93
C PRO A 16 -19.57 7.49 -13.07
N PRO A 17 -20.72 6.84 -13.33
CA PRO A 17 -21.99 7.02 -12.60
C PRO A 17 -21.99 6.23 -11.28
N ALA A 18 -22.53 6.84 -10.23
CA ALA A 18 -22.68 6.23 -8.91
C ALA A 18 -24.03 6.67 -8.32
N ALA A 19 -24.51 6.00 -7.28
CA ALA A 19 -25.70 6.45 -6.58
C ALA A 19 -25.44 7.79 -5.86
N ILE A 20 -24.28 7.91 -5.23
CA ILE A 20 -23.83 9.10 -4.51
C ILE A 20 -22.42 9.48 -4.95
N ALA A 21 -22.20 10.78 -5.15
CA ALA A 21 -20.89 11.37 -5.34
C ALA A 21 -20.60 12.36 -4.21
N VAL A 22 -19.37 12.38 -3.71
CA VAL A 22 -18.92 13.31 -2.68
C VAL A 22 -17.93 14.29 -3.27
N VAL A 23 -18.27 15.57 -3.26
CA VAL A 23 -17.34 16.65 -3.60
C VAL A 23 -16.88 17.30 -2.30
N ARG A 24 -15.56 17.34 -2.09
CA ARG A 24 -14.92 17.93 -0.91
C ARG A 24 -14.27 19.25 -1.26
N VAL A 25 -14.35 20.20 -0.32
CA VAL A 25 -13.70 21.50 -0.37
C VAL A 25 -12.91 21.68 0.92
N SER A 26 -11.64 22.13 0.84
CA SER A 26 -10.80 22.39 2.02
C SER A 26 -10.01 23.68 1.86
N GLY A 27 -10.01 24.50 2.88
CA GLY A 27 -9.28 25.77 2.91
C GLY A 27 -10.09 26.94 3.44
N PRO A 28 -9.50 28.14 3.50
CA PRO A 28 -10.11 29.32 4.14
C PRO A 28 -11.43 29.77 3.51
N ALA A 29 -11.63 29.58 2.19
CA ALA A 29 -12.87 29.96 1.50
C ALA A 29 -13.90 28.80 1.43
N ALA A 30 -13.74 27.72 2.20
CA ALA A 30 -14.70 26.62 2.22
C ALA A 30 -16.10 27.07 2.73
N ARG A 31 -16.15 28.05 3.62
CA ARG A 31 -17.38 28.68 4.09
C ARG A 31 -18.07 29.49 2.98
N ASP A 32 -17.27 30.19 2.15
CA ASP A 32 -17.80 30.96 1.03
C ASP A 32 -18.37 30.05 -0.05
N ALA A 33 -17.71 28.92 -0.31
CA ALA A 33 -18.22 27.87 -1.21
C ALA A 33 -19.60 27.35 -0.76
N LEU A 34 -19.79 27.09 0.56
CA LEU A 34 -21.09 26.71 1.12
C LEU A 34 -22.16 27.78 0.90
N THR A 35 -21.82 29.04 1.18
CA THR A 35 -22.74 30.15 1.00
C THR A 35 -23.11 30.36 -0.44
N ALA A 36 -22.12 30.27 -1.36
CA ALA A 36 -22.33 30.46 -2.79
C ALA A 36 -23.24 29.37 -3.40
N LEU A 37 -23.01 28.10 -3.09
CA LEU A 37 -23.73 26.99 -3.71
C LEU A 37 -25.03 26.64 -2.95
N ALA A 38 -24.99 26.63 -1.61
CA ALA A 38 -26.11 26.17 -0.77
C ALA A 38 -26.91 27.31 -0.09
N GLY A 39 -26.49 28.55 -0.29
CA GLY A 39 -27.15 29.75 0.24
C GLY A 39 -26.96 29.98 1.75
N ARG A 40 -26.43 29.00 2.47
CA ARG A 40 -26.14 29.07 3.91
C ARG A 40 -25.08 28.03 4.34
N VAL A 41 -24.45 28.28 5.47
CA VAL A 41 -23.58 27.32 6.13
C VAL A 41 -24.38 26.44 7.09
N PRO A 42 -24.36 25.11 6.96
CA PRO A 42 -25.08 24.24 7.91
C PRO A 42 -24.41 24.24 9.29
N GLN A 43 -25.11 23.70 10.29
CA GLN A 43 -24.53 23.46 11.61
C GLN A 43 -23.29 22.52 11.49
N PRO A 44 -22.21 22.79 12.22
CA PRO A 44 -21.01 21.94 12.18
C PRO A 44 -21.33 20.47 12.47
N ARG A 45 -20.84 19.58 11.60
CA ARG A 45 -20.98 18.10 11.68
C ARG A 45 -22.41 17.58 11.66
N GLN A 46 -23.36 18.36 11.16
CA GLN A 46 -24.74 17.94 10.93
C GLN A 46 -25.01 17.85 9.44
N ALA A 47 -25.41 16.69 8.97
CA ALA A 47 -25.86 16.50 7.60
C ALA A 47 -27.19 17.28 7.39
N THR A 48 -27.18 18.18 6.43
CA THR A 48 -28.33 19.04 6.14
C THR A 48 -28.69 18.94 4.68
N LEU A 49 -29.94 18.63 4.37
CA LEU A 49 -30.43 18.63 3.00
C LEU A 49 -30.61 20.08 2.52
N LEU A 50 -29.86 20.44 1.48
CA LEU A 50 -29.86 21.77 0.89
C LEU A 50 -29.94 21.68 -0.63
N ARG A 51 -30.66 22.62 -1.24
CA ARG A 51 -30.71 22.79 -2.69
C ARG A 51 -29.50 23.58 -3.15
N LEU A 52 -28.69 22.94 -3.99
CA LEU A 52 -27.49 23.57 -4.60
C LEU A 52 -27.93 24.35 -5.85
N LYS A 53 -27.30 25.49 -6.05
CA LYS A 53 -27.60 26.43 -7.13
C LYS A 53 -26.31 26.91 -7.78
N ILE A 54 -26.39 27.32 -9.05
CA ILE A 54 -25.28 28.00 -9.72
C ILE A 54 -25.08 29.37 -9.08
N PRO A 55 -23.86 29.72 -8.61
CA PRO A 55 -23.58 31.05 -8.09
C PRO A 55 -23.80 32.13 -9.14
N TYR A 56 -24.37 33.26 -8.73
CA TYR A 56 -24.59 34.39 -9.63
C TYR A 56 -23.24 35.05 -9.95
N SER A 57 -22.84 35.12 -11.21
CA SER A 57 -21.71 35.94 -11.63
C SER A 57 -22.22 37.31 -12.08
N ASP A 58 -21.78 38.37 -11.39
CA ASP A 58 -22.16 39.78 -11.67
C ASP A 58 -21.71 40.31 -13.05
N GLY A 59 -21.45 39.45 -14.03
CA GLY A 59 -20.89 39.83 -15.33
C GLY A 59 -21.84 39.96 -16.51
N GLY A 60 -23.14 39.84 -16.34
CA GLY A 60 -24.12 39.97 -17.44
C GLY A 60 -25.35 40.73 -17.01
N GLY A 61 -25.66 41.81 -17.67
CA GLY A 61 -26.69 42.82 -17.38
C GLY A 61 -28.05 42.35 -16.87
N PRO A 62 -28.98 43.26 -16.55
CA PRO A 62 -30.18 42.94 -15.80
C PRO A 62 -31.17 42.09 -16.62
N HIS A 63 -31.00 40.80 -16.59
CA HIS A 63 -32.08 39.88 -16.96
C HIS A 63 -33.02 39.70 -15.75
N LEU A 64 -33.99 40.55 -15.69
CA LEU A 64 -35.16 40.58 -14.76
C LEU A 64 -36.01 39.29 -14.91
N ASN A 65 -35.48 38.10 -14.65
CA ASN A 65 -36.23 36.85 -14.44
C ASN A 65 -35.30 35.57 -14.49
N SER A 66 -34.01 35.69 -14.26
CA SER A 66 -33.19 34.44 -14.17
C SER A 66 -33.47 33.79 -12.82
N ALA A 67 -34.45 32.87 -12.80
CA ALA A 67 -34.57 31.91 -11.71
C ALA A 67 -33.22 31.21 -11.58
N VAL A 68 -32.61 31.32 -10.39
CA VAL A 68 -31.33 30.66 -10.07
C VAL A 68 -31.53 29.17 -10.31
N GLU A 69 -30.86 28.62 -11.34
CA GLU A 69 -31.07 27.24 -11.76
C GLU A 69 -30.55 26.29 -10.68
N PRO A 70 -31.41 25.38 -10.17
CA PRO A 70 -30.98 24.38 -9.21
C PRO A 70 -30.10 23.33 -9.87
N ILE A 71 -29.02 22.91 -9.21
CA ILE A 71 -28.14 21.83 -9.66
C ILE A 71 -28.61 20.49 -9.13
N ASP A 72 -28.82 20.42 -7.79
CA ASP A 72 -29.17 19.17 -7.10
C ASP A 72 -29.74 19.49 -5.70
N ASP A 73 -30.45 18.53 -5.11
CA ASP A 73 -30.77 18.52 -3.67
C ASP A 73 -29.77 17.59 -2.97
N ALA A 74 -28.81 18.16 -2.25
CA ALA A 74 -27.65 17.47 -1.70
C ALA A 74 -27.64 17.45 -0.17
N LEU A 75 -27.04 16.40 0.43
CA LEU A 75 -26.65 16.42 1.83
C LEU A 75 -25.32 17.17 1.96
N VAL A 76 -25.33 18.27 2.70
CA VAL A 76 -24.17 19.14 2.88
C VAL A 76 -23.70 19.06 4.32
N LEU A 77 -22.38 18.92 4.50
CA LEU A 77 -21.71 18.88 5.79
C LEU A 77 -20.67 20.01 5.87
N TRP A 78 -20.52 20.54 7.07
CA TRP A 78 -19.53 21.55 7.43
C TRP A 78 -18.64 21.06 8.57
N PHE A 79 -17.33 21.13 8.40
CA PHE A 79 -16.31 20.74 9.37
C PHE A 79 -15.36 21.92 9.60
N PRO A 80 -15.60 22.79 10.60
CA PRO A 80 -14.68 23.88 10.89
C PRO A 80 -13.34 23.36 11.41
N GLY A 81 -12.26 23.98 10.95
CA GLY A 81 -10.91 23.74 11.46
C GLY A 81 -10.77 24.11 12.95
N PRO A 82 -9.78 23.58 13.66
CA PRO A 82 -8.82 22.54 13.25
C PRO A 82 -9.33 21.11 13.36
N ARG A 83 -10.63 20.88 13.71
CA ARG A 83 -11.21 19.56 13.92
C ARG A 83 -11.80 18.95 12.64
N SER A 84 -11.18 19.15 11.51
CA SER A 84 -11.48 18.54 10.22
C SER A 84 -10.43 17.49 9.85
N GLU A 85 -10.61 16.81 8.72
CA GLU A 85 -9.67 15.83 8.20
C GLU A 85 -8.33 16.47 7.83
N THR A 86 -8.36 17.59 7.11
CA THR A 86 -7.18 18.35 6.70
C THR A 86 -6.62 19.30 7.76
N GLY A 87 -7.36 19.54 8.85
CA GLY A 87 -7.05 20.59 9.83
C GLY A 87 -7.53 21.99 9.42
N GLU A 88 -8.02 22.15 8.19
CA GLU A 88 -8.59 23.40 7.65
C GLU A 88 -10.12 23.39 7.74
N ASP A 89 -10.75 24.50 7.41
CA ASP A 89 -12.18 24.54 7.17
C ASP A 89 -12.53 23.62 5.99
N THR A 90 -13.46 22.68 6.19
CA THR A 90 -13.79 21.67 5.18
C THR A 90 -15.31 21.58 4.99
N ALA A 91 -15.75 21.49 3.74
CA ALA A 91 -17.12 21.21 3.37
C ALA A 91 -17.23 19.96 2.51
N GLU A 92 -18.32 19.22 2.66
CA GLU A 92 -18.66 18.08 1.79
C GLU A 92 -20.06 18.24 1.24
N PHE A 93 -20.19 18.00 -0.08
CA PHE A 93 -21.43 17.96 -0.82
C PHE A 93 -21.67 16.53 -1.30
N GLN A 94 -22.67 15.86 -0.73
CA GLN A 94 -23.06 14.52 -1.15
C GLN A 94 -24.20 14.65 -2.15
N LEU A 95 -23.87 14.38 -3.41
CA LEU A 95 -24.67 14.62 -4.62
C LEU A 95 -25.26 13.33 -5.16
N HIS A 96 -26.27 13.44 -6.02
CA HIS A 96 -26.56 12.36 -6.98
C HIS A 96 -25.37 12.17 -7.92
N GLY A 97 -24.87 10.94 -8.04
CA GLY A 97 -23.60 10.62 -8.72
C GLY A 97 -23.70 10.57 -10.26
N GLY A 98 -24.50 11.44 -10.86
CA GLY A 98 -24.55 11.61 -12.32
C GLY A 98 -23.40 12.48 -12.84
N TYR A 99 -22.86 12.17 -14.03
CA TYR A 99 -21.79 12.96 -14.66
C TYR A 99 -22.13 14.46 -14.75
N ALA A 100 -23.35 14.79 -15.18
CA ALA A 100 -23.79 16.19 -15.36
C ALA A 100 -23.88 16.93 -14.04
N VAL A 101 -24.39 16.28 -12.97
CA VAL A 101 -24.52 16.87 -11.63
C VAL A 101 -23.14 17.17 -11.06
N VAL A 102 -22.23 16.19 -11.09
CA VAL A 102 -20.86 16.37 -10.58
C VAL A 102 -20.12 17.46 -11.36
N ALA A 103 -20.22 17.45 -12.70
CA ALA A 103 -19.59 18.47 -13.54
C ALA A 103 -20.15 19.88 -13.24
N ALA A 104 -21.45 20.02 -13.05
CA ALA A 104 -22.08 21.31 -12.72
C ALA A 104 -21.60 21.85 -11.36
N VAL A 105 -21.51 20.99 -10.33
CA VAL A 105 -21.01 21.40 -9.01
C VAL A 105 -19.53 21.78 -9.06
N LEU A 106 -18.67 21.00 -9.74
CA LEU A 106 -17.25 21.33 -9.90
C LEU A 106 -17.05 22.62 -10.68
N SER A 107 -17.83 22.85 -11.75
CA SER A 107 -17.81 24.10 -12.50
C SER A 107 -18.25 25.29 -11.64
N ALA A 108 -19.33 25.13 -10.88
CA ALA A 108 -19.83 26.16 -9.97
C ALA A 108 -18.81 26.53 -8.87
N LEU A 109 -18.13 25.53 -8.29
CA LEU A 109 -17.05 25.77 -7.32
C LEU A 109 -15.89 26.51 -7.96
N GLY A 110 -15.55 26.22 -9.22
CA GLY A 110 -14.49 26.90 -9.96
C GLY A 110 -14.75 28.39 -10.23
N THR A 111 -16.01 28.87 -10.10
CA THR A 111 -16.33 30.30 -10.21
C THR A 111 -16.22 31.06 -8.90
N VAL A 112 -16.05 30.38 -7.77
CA VAL A 112 -15.91 31.02 -6.45
C VAL A 112 -14.47 31.48 -6.28
N GLU A 113 -14.27 32.75 -5.95
CA GLU A 113 -12.95 33.34 -5.78
C GLU A 113 -12.12 32.60 -4.71
N GLY A 114 -10.86 32.37 -4.98
CA GLY A 114 -9.94 31.69 -4.06
C GLY A 114 -10.05 30.17 -4.07
N LEU A 115 -10.91 29.57 -4.90
CA LEU A 115 -11.05 28.14 -5.08
C LEU A 115 -10.34 27.65 -6.36
N ARG A 116 -9.69 26.49 -6.27
CA ARG A 116 -9.13 25.78 -7.42
C ARG A 116 -9.31 24.27 -7.31
N PRO A 117 -9.25 23.53 -8.41
CA PRO A 117 -9.18 22.07 -8.36
C PRO A 117 -7.97 21.58 -7.55
N ALA A 118 -8.16 20.51 -6.78
CA ALA A 118 -7.10 19.85 -6.03
C ALA A 118 -6.20 19.01 -6.96
N GLY A 119 -4.91 18.98 -6.64
CA GLY A 119 -3.98 18.02 -7.19
C GLY A 119 -4.11 16.60 -6.59
N PRO A 120 -3.39 15.61 -7.14
CA PRO A 120 -3.33 14.27 -6.55
C PRO A 120 -2.86 14.30 -5.10
N GLY A 121 -3.57 13.63 -4.20
CA GLY A 121 -3.23 13.53 -2.77
C GLY A 121 -3.21 14.84 -1.99
N GLU A 122 -3.71 15.94 -2.53
CA GLU A 122 -3.52 17.26 -1.91
C GLU A 122 -4.26 17.43 -0.58
N PHE A 123 -5.43 16.83 -0.39
CA PHE A 123 -6.12 16.85 0.90
C PHE A 123 -5.30 16.12 1.98
N THR A 124 -4.76 14.95 1.66
CA THR A 124 -3.90 14.18 2.57
C THR A 124 -2.58 14.89 2.85
N ARG A 125 -2.01 15.58 1.85
CA ARG A 125 -0.82 16.42 2.03
C ARG A 125 -1.07 17.55 3.01
N ARG A 126 -2.21 18.24 2.92
CA ARG A 126 -2.61 19.27 3.88
C ARG A 126 -2.84 18.71 5.28
N ALA A 127 -3.42 17.52 5.38
CA ALA A 127 -3.57 16.81 6.65
C ALA A 127 -2.19 16.51 7.28
N PHE A 128 -1.21 16.09 6.49
CA PHE A 128 0.16 15.89 6.94
C PHE A 128 0.83 17.21 7.37
N GLU A 129 0.79 18.25 6.53
CA GLU A 129 1.37 19.56 6.81
C GLU A 129 0.75 20.22 8.06
N ASN A 130 -0.52 19.97 8.34
CA ASN A 130 -1.24 20.44 9.52
C ASN A 130 -1.10 19.50 10.74
N GLY A 131 -0.25 18.48 10.66
CA GLY A 131 0.04 17.56 11.77
C GLY A 131 -1.11 16.64 12.16
N LYS A 132 -2.09 16.41 11.26
CA LYS A 132 -3.19 15.45 11.47
C LYS A 132 -2.73 14.02 11.25
N LEU A 133 -1.83 13.83 10.30
CA LEU A 133 -1.23 12.56 9.95
C LEU A 133 0.31 12.71 9.96
N ASP A 134 1.01 11.69 10.39
CA ASP A 134 2.42 11.50 10.10
C ASP A 134 2.60 10.73 8.78
N LEU A 135 3.84 10.63 8.28
CA LEU A 135 4.09 10.02 6.99
C LEU A 135 3.73 8.52 6.95
N THR A 136 3.89 7.79 8.07
CA THR A 136 3.51 6.38 8.13
C THR A 136 1.99 6.18 8.06
N ARG A 137 1.22 7.11 8.64
CA ARG A 137 -0.25 7.13 8.55
C ARG A 137 -0.74 7.51 7.15
N VAL A 138 -0.06 8.45 6.48
CA VAL A 138 -0.33 8.79 5.07
C VAL A 138 -0.17 7.55 4.19
N GLU A 139 0.92 6.82 4.35
CA GLU A 139 1.18 5.58 3.63
C GLU A 139 0.14 4.49 3.97
N GLY A 140 -0.24 4.37 5.25
CA GLY A 140 -1.31 3.47 5.69
C GLY A 140 -2.67 3.80 5.08
N LEU A 141 -2.97 5.10 4.88
CA LEU A 141 -4.18 5.53 4.17
C LEU A 141 -4.15 5.12 2.69
N ALA A 142 -3.02 5.29 2.01
CA ALA A 142 -2.85 4.84 0.63
C ALA A 142 -3.04 3.32 0.50
N ASP A 143 -2.38 2.56 1.38
CA ASP A 143 -2.46 1.10 1.40
C ASP A 143 -3.89 0.62 1.74
N LEU A 144 -4.63 1.34 2.62
CA LEU A 144 -6.02 1.01 2.95
C LEU A 144 -6.97 1.22 1.77
N ILE A 145 -6.75 2.29 0.99
CA ILE A 145 -7.54 2.56 -0.22
C ILE A 145 -7.24 1.53 -1.31
N GLY A 146 -5.99 1.09 -1.42
CA GLY A 146 -5.54 0.08 -2.37
C GLY A 146 -5.69 -1.37 -1.89
N ALA A 147 -6.13 -1.61 -0.65
CA ALA A 147 -6.25 -2.96 -0.10
C ALA A 147 -7.29 -3.79 -0.86
N GLU A 148 -6.87 -4.91 -1.38
CA GLU A 148 -7.66 -5.85 -2.18
C GLU A 148 -8.11 -7.06 -1.36
N THR A 149 -7.44 -7.33 -0.23
CA THR A 149 -7.72 -8.48 0.62
C THR A 149 -7.88 -8.09 2.08
N GLU A 150 -8.49 -8.98 2.87
CA GLU A 150 -8.71 -8.75 4.30
C GLU A 150 -7.39 -8.59 5.07
N ALA A 151 -6.37 -9.34 4.71
CA ALA A 151 -5.07 -9.24 5.36
C ALA A 151 -4.40 -7.87 5.09
N GLN A 152 -4.44 -7.38 3.84
CA GLN A 152 -3.96 -6.04 3.47
C GLN A 152 -4.77 -4.95 4.19
N ARG A 153 -6.10 -5.07 4.20
CA ARG A 153 -6.97 -4.11 4.90
C ARG A 153 -6.61 -3.99 6.39
N ARG A 154 -6.40 -5.12 7.07
CA ARG A 154 -6.03 -5.11 8.50
C ARG A 154 -4.67 -4.44 8.73
N GLN A 155 -3.67 -4.80 7.94
CA GLN A 155 -2.33 -4.23 8.03
C GLN A 155 -2.36 -2.71 7.81
N ALA A 156 -2.98 -2.27 6.71
CA ALA A 156 -3.11 -0.86 6.36
C ALA A 156 -3.88 -0.06 7.43
N PHE A 157 -4.95 -0.64 8.00
CA PHE A 157 -5.71 0.00 9.06
C PHE A 157 -4.91 0.15 10.36
N HIS A 158 -4.10 -0.85 10.73
CA HIS A 158 -3.19 -0.75 11.87
C HIS A 158 -2.14 0.36 11.66
N GLN A 159 -1.59 0.47 10.46
CA GLN A 159 -0.62 1.50 10.12
C GLN A 159 -1.26 2.89 10.12
N LEU A 160 -2.46 3.06 9.53
CA LEU A 160 -3.23 4.31 9.56
C LEU A 160 -3.55 4.75 10.99
N ASN A 161 -3.82 3.81 11.91
CA ASN A 161 -4.03 4.10 13.33
C ASN A 161 -2.73 4.42 14.09
N GLY A 162 -1.58 4.46 13.40
CA GLY A 162 -0.33 4.98 13.93
C GLY A 162 0.53 3.96 14.67
N LEU A 163 0.30 2.65 14.48
CA LEU A 163 1.02 1.62 15.25
C LEU A 163 2.54 1.74 15.11
N LEU A 164 3.05 2.03 13.92
CA LEU A 164 4.47 2.30 13.68
C LEU A 164 4.86 3.74 14.07
N GLY A 165 4.08 4.73 13.67
CA GLY A 165 4.38 6.14 13.93
C GLY A 165 4.44 6.48 15.41
N ASP A 166 3.47 6.01 16.20
CA ASP A 166 3.44 6.23 17.65
C ASP A 166 4.59 5.50 18.37
N ARG A 167 5.00 4.32 17.87
CA ARG A 167 6.16 3.59 18.36
C ARG A 167 7.45 4.37 18.09
N ALA A 168 7.63 4.86 16.86
CA ALA A 168 8.77 5.68 16.47
C ALA A 168 8.85 6.99 17.27
N GLU A 169 7.70 7.63 17.54
CA GLU A 169 7.66 8.84 18.35
C GLU A 169 8.01 8.58 19.83
N ARG A 170 7.63 7.41 20.39
CA ARG A 170 8.07 6.99 21.73
C ARG A 170 9.59 6.77 21.78
N TRP A 171 10.16 6.11 20.77
CA TRP A 171 11.61 5.92 20.66
C TRP A 171 12.35 7.24 20.55
N ARG A 172 11.82 8.16 19.71
CA ARG A 172 12.44 9.48 19.54
C ARG A 172 12.44 10.29 20.84
N ARG A 173 11.39 10.20 21.65
CA ARG A 173 11.38 10.85 22.98
C ARG A 173 12.45 10.26 23.91
N ARG A 174 12.58 8.94 23.98
CA ARG A 174 13.64 8.27 24.76
C ARG A 174 15.04 8.66 24.28
N LEU A 175 15.25 8.76 22.95
CA LEU A 175 16.52 9.27 22.40
C LEU A 175 16.81 10.73 22.79
N THR A 176 15.79 11.57 22.82
CA THR A 176 15.93 12.97 23.24
C THR A 176 16.33 13.03 24.73
N GLU A 177 15.79 12.16 25.54
CA GLU A 177 16.12 12.02 26.96
C GLU A 177 17.54 11.52 27.16
N ALA A 178 17.94 10.46 26.42
CA ALA A 178 19.32 9.96 26.45
C ALA A 178 20.33 11.01 25.97
N LEU A 179 20.03 11.76 24.92
CA LEU A 179 20.87 12.83 24.42
C LEU A 179 21.03 13.95 25.44
N ALA A 180 19.97 14.33 26.17
CA ALA A 180 20.06 15.35 27.22
C ALA A 180 20.99 14.93 28.37
N PHE A 181 21.04 13.65 28.72
CA PHE A 181 21.99 13.13 29.69
C PHE A 181 23.43 13.25 29.17
N VAL A 182 23.72 12.88 27.94
CA VAL A 182 25.07 12.96 27.36
C VAL A 182 25.53 14.42 27.22
N GLU A 183 24.65 15.32 26.77
CA GLU A 183 24.95 16.76 26.66
C GLU A 183 25.24 17.38 28.04
N ALA A 184 24.49 16.98 29.06
CA ALA A 184 24.76 17.44 30.42
C ALA A 184 26.17 17.00 30.97
N SER A 185 26.62 15.79 30.56
CA SER A 185 27.96 15.32 30.89
C SER A 185 29.05 16.13 30.15
N ILE A 186 28.82 16.48 28.89
CA ILE A 186 29.76 17.32 28.11
C ILE A 186 29.85 18.74 28.67
N ASP A 187 28.72 19.32 29.10
CA ASP A 187 28.69 20.71 29.61
C ASP A 187 29.25 20.87 31.03
N PHE A 188 29.28 19.80 31.85
CA PHE A 188 29.74 19.83 33.24
C PHE A 188 30.86 18.83 33.50
N PRO A 189 32.02 18.94 32.84
CA PRO A 189 33.11 17.95 32.93
C PRO A 189 33.85 17.91 34.26
N ASP A 190 33.71 18.93 35.09
CA ASP A 190 34.48 19.06 36.35
C ASP A 190 33.88 18.27 37.54
N GLU A 191 32.75 17.60 37.36
CA GLU A 191 32.13 16.76 38.37
C GLU A 191 32.31 15.27 38.03
N ASP A 192 33.48 14.68 38.37
CA ASP A 192 33.84 13.27 38.09
C ASP A 192 32.76 12.25 38.50
N VAL A 193 31.96 12.55 39.51
CA VAL A 193 30.87 11.68 40.00
C VAL A 193 29.60 11.80 39.12
N VAL A 194 29.42 12.94 38.46
CA VAL A 194 28.20 13.19 37.60
C VAL A 194 28.35 12.53 36.25
N SER A 195 29.57 12.52 35.68
CA SER A 195 29.80 11.99 34.32
C SER A 195 29.43 10.50 34.20
N GLU A 196 29.91 9.65 35.07
CA GLU A 196 29.66 8.19 35.02
C GLU A 196 28.20 7.84 35.37
N GLN A 197 27.58 8.56 36.33
CA GLN A 197 26.21 8.35 36.77
C GLN A 197 25.15 8.82 35.72
N VAL A 198 25.54 9.70 34.81
CA VAL A 198 24.66 10.31 33.82
C VAL A 198 24.75 9.61 32.46
N ILE A 199 25.95 9.16 32.06
CA ILE A 199 26.16 8.47 30.77
C ILE A 199 25.60 7.03 30.80
N GLN A 200 25.77 6.28 31.87
CA GLN A 200 25.33 4.90 31.97
C GLN A 200 23.81 4.72 31.72
N PRO A 201 22.91 5.56 32.28
CA PRO A 201 21.48 5.53 31.91
C PRO A 201 21.22 5.82 30.45
N ALA A 202 21.96 6.75 29.83
CA ALA A 202 21.79 7.07 28.41
C ALA A 202 22.18 5.89 27.51
N LEU A 203 23.32 5.24 27.79
CA LEU A 203 23.79 4.06 27.07
C LEU A 203 22.87 2.86 27.29
N ALA A 204 22.33 2.67 28.48
CA ALA A 204 21.34 1.63 28.77
C ALA A 204 20.07 1.84 27.92
N MET A 205 19.57 3.07 27.89
CA MET A 205 18.41 3.41 26.99
C MET A 205 18.73 3.19 25.53
N ALA A 206 19.92 3.57 25.06
CA ALA A 206 20.35 3.35 23.67
C ALA A 206 20.39 1.86 23.33
N LYS A 207 20.94 1.03 24.22
CA LYS A 207 21.01 -0.44 24.03
C LYS A 207 19.65 -1.11 24.01
N GLU A 208 18.74 -0.71 24.90
CA GLU A 208 17.35 -1.21 24.88
C GLU A 208 16.64 -0.82 23.58
N LEU A 209 16.82 0.42 23.12
CA LEU A 209 16.23 0.89 21.87
C LEU A 209 16.80 0.16 20.66
N GLU A 210 18.11 -0.07 20.62
CA GLU A 210 18.76 -0.84 19.56
C GLU A 210 18.16 -2.24 19.47
N GLN A 211 17.98 -2.92 20.60
CA GLN A 211 17.38 -4.25 20.63
C GLN A 211 15.92 -4.23 20.15
N GLU A 212 15.08 -3.30 20.63
CA GLU A 212 13.69 -3.18 20.22
C GLU A 212 13.55 -2.93 18.71
N ILE A 213 14.45 -2.12 18.11
CA ILE A 213 14.46 -1.81 16.69
C ILE A 213 14.98 -2.99 15.88
N SER A 214 16.04 -3.66 16.35
CA SER A 214 16.60 -4.85 15.70
C SER A 214 15.60 -6.00 15.67
N ASP A 215 14.87 -6.24 16.75
CA ASP A 215 13.79 -7.24 16.80
C ASP A 215 12.69 -6.93 15.78
N LEU A 216 12.30 -5.64 15.63
CA LEU A 216 11.34 -5.23 14.64
C LEU A 216 11.87 -5.41 13.20
N LEU A 217 13.15 -5.14 12.98
CA LEU A 217 13.80 -5.31 11.67
C LEU A 217 13.89 -6.79 11.26
N ALA A 218 14.05 -7.72 12.19
CA ALA A 218 14.08 -9.15 11.90
C ALA A 218 12.76 -9.63 11.23
N ASP A 219 11.63 -9.03 11.61
CA ASP A 219 10.31 -9.32 11.03
C ASP A 219 9.93 -8.44 9.83
N SER A 220 10.79 -7.52 9.39
CA SER A 220 10.46 -6.44 8.44
C SER A 220 10.04 -6.92 7.06
N HIS A 221 10.63 -8.00 6.54
CA HIS A 221 10.33 -8.53 5.20
C HIS A 221 8.88 -8.99 5.01
N ARG A 222 8.18 -9.32 6.09
CA ARG A 222 6.80 -9.83 6.05
C ARG A 222 5.79 -8.74 5.76
N GLY A 223 5.98 -7.56 6.33
CA GLY A 223 5.09 -6.44 6.08
C GLY A 223 5.14 -5.96 4.64
N GLU A 224 6.33 -5.94 4.06
CA GLU A 224 6.53 -5.64 2.65
C GLU A 224 5.85 -6.70 1.77
N ARG A 225 6.08 -8.00 2.05
CA ARG A 225 5.46 -9.11 1.31
C ARG A 225 3.93 -9.09 1.37
N LEU A 226 3.34 -8.84 2.54
CA LEU A 226 1.89 -8.79 2.67
C LEU A 226 1.29 -7.62 1.86
N ARG A 227 1.97 -6.49 1.82
CA ARG A 227 1.57 -5.34 1.00
C ARG A 227 1.67 -5.64 -0.49
N GLU A 228 2.76 -6.27 -0.94
CA GLU A 228 3.04 -6.56 -2.35
C GLU A 228 2.30 -7.80 -2.87
N GLY A 229 1.95 -8.72 -1.97
CA GLY A 229 1.29 -9.98 -2.28
C GLY A 229 2.29 -11.10 -2.61
N LEU A 230 1.79 -12.34 -2.55
CA LEU A 230 2.52 -13.54 -2.97
C LEU A 230 2.53 -13.62 -4.49
N THR A 231 3.72 -13.66 -5.08
CA THR A 231 3.88 -13.74 -6.54
C THR A 231 4.02 -15.18 -7.00
N ILE A 232 3.11 -15.64 -7.87
CA ILE A 232 3.10 -17.01 -8.42
C ILE A 232 3.28 -16.94 -9.94
N ALA A 233 4.37 -17.50 -10.45
CA ALA A 233 4.58 -17.62 -11.89
C ALA A 233 3.99 -18.92 -12.45
N VAL A 234 3.22 -18.83 -13.54
CA VAL A 234 2.70 -19.99 -14.28
C VAL A 234 3.58 -20.23 -15.50
N ALA A 235 4.39 -21.29 -15.47
CA ALA A 235 5.37 -21.62 -16.50
C ALA A 235 5.16 -23.03 -17.06
N GLY A 236 5.76 -23.33 -18.21
CA GLY A 236 5.67 -24.64 -18.85
C GLY A 236 5.63 -24.57 -20.36
N PRO A 237 5.72 -25.71 -21.07
CA PRO A 237 5.72 -25.78 -22.52
C PRO A 237 4.51 -25.12 -23.18
N VAL A 238 4.56 -24.94 -24.49
CA VAL A 238 3.43 -24.43 -25.27
C VAL A 238 2.26 -25.42 -25.29
N ASN A 239 1.03 -24.90 -25.37
CA ASN A 239 -0.22 -25.69 -25.51
C ASN A 239 -0.54 -26.65 -24.34
N VAL A 240 0.15 -26.55 -23.19
CA VAL A 240 -0.19 -27.35 -21.99
C VAL A 240 -1.40 -26.79 -21.23
N GLY A 241 -1.88 -25.60 -21.58
CA GLY A 241 -3.08 -24.99 -21.00
C GLY A 241 -2.83 -24.01 -19.86
N LYS A 242 -1.68 -23.30 -19.85
CA LYS A 242 -1.34 -22.26 -18.85
C LYS A 242 -2.45 -21.22 -18.72
N SER A 243 -2.80 -20.53 -19.80
CA SER A 243 -3.85 -19.49 -19.79
C SER A 243 -5.24 -20.04 -19.41
N SER A 244 -5.53 -21.32 -19.70
CA SER A 244 -6.75 -21.98 -19.23
C SER A 244 -6.77 -22.15 -17.72
N ILE A 245 -5.63 -22.46 -17.11
CA ILE A 245 -5.47 -22.54 -15.65
C ILE A 245 -5.64 -21.16 -15.04
N VAL A 246 -4.94 -20.14 -15.55
CA VAL A 246 -5.07 -18.74 -15.08
C VAL A 246 -6.50 -18.26 -15.19
N ASN A 247 -7.16 -18.45 -16.34
CA ASN A 247 -8.56 -18.07 -16.53
C ASN A 247 -9.52 -18.80 -15.55
N ARG A 248 -9.22 -20.04 -15.21
CA ARG A 248 -10.04 -20.80 -14.26
C ARG A 248 -9.80 -20.36 -12.83
N LEU A 249 -8.55 -20.05 -12.45
CA LEU A 249 -8.23 -19.43 -11.16
C LEU A 249 -8.97 -18.10 -11.00
N THR A 250 -8.92 -17.25 -12.03
CA THR A 250 -9.61 -15.95 -12.09
C THR A 250 -11.13 -16.06 -11.91
N LYS A 251 -11.76 -17.09 -12.48
CA LYS A 251 -13.21 -17.30 -12.36
C LYS A 251 -13.65 -17.84 -11.01
N ARG A 252 -12.80 -18.55 -10.28
CA ARG A 252 -13.13 -19.21 -9.00
C ARG A 252 -12.69 -18.45 -7.77
N SER A 253 -11.54 -17.83 -7.82
CA SER A 253 -11.10 -16.89 -6.81
C SER A 253 -11.83 -15.56 -7.06
N ALA A 254 -12.09 -14.77 -6.04
CA ALA A 254 -12.59 -13.41 -6.24
C ALA A 254 -11.50 -12.65 -7.01
N ALA A 255 -11.57 -12.72 -8.35
CA ALA A 255 -10.65 -11.99 -9.19
C ALA A 255 -10.90 -10.50 -8.98
N ILE A 256 -9.91 -9.83 -8.48
CA ILE A 256 -9.95 -8.39 -8.28
C ILE A 256 -9.57 -7.79 -9.62
N VAL A 257 -10.58 -7.31 -10.35
CA VAL A 257 -10.36 -6.57 -11.59
C VAL A 257 -9.82 -5.19 -11.18
N SER A 258 -8.51 -5.08 -11.07
CA SER A 258 -7.86 -3.78 -10.88
C SER A 258 -8.13 -2.90 -12.12
N PRO A 259 -8.59 -1.65 -11.95
CA PRO A 259 -8.76 -0.71 -13.05
C PRO A 259 -7.41 -0.23 -13.63
N HIS A 260 -6.30 -0.64 -13.06
CA HIS A 260 -4.96 -0.38 -13.61
C HIS A 260 -4.58 -1.47 -14.62
N ALA A 261 -5.27 -1.49 -15.76
CA ALA A 261 -4.81 -2.22 -16.93
C ALA A 261 -3.48 -1.60 -17.39
N GLY A 262 -2.38 -2.28 -17.12
CA GLY A 262 -1.08 -1.97 -17.67
C GLY A 262 -1.13 -1.97 -19.20
N THR A 263 -0.28 -1.19 -19.83
CA THR A 263 -0.12 -1.02 -21.27
C THR A 263 -0.01 -2.36 -21.99
N THR A 264 -0.76 -2.53 -23.05
CA THR A 264 -1.12 -3.72 -23.83
C THR A 264 0.03 -4.54 -24.48
N ARG A 265 1.23 -4.58 -23.93
CA ARG A 265 2.38 -5.39 -24.42
C ARG A 265 3.14 -6.14 -23.33
N ASP A 266 2.72 -6.04 -22.06
CA ASP A 266 3.38 -6.69 -20.93
C ASP A 266 2.60 -7.92 -20.45
N ILE A 267 3.31 -8.81 -19.74
CA ILE A 267 2.81 -10.04 -19.11
C ILE A 267 1.50 -9.74 -18.35
N ILE A 268 0.49 -10.57 -18.55
CA ILE A 268 -0.80 -10.42 -17.86
C ILE A 268 -0.61 -10.76 -16.38
N GLU A 269 -0.76 -9.76 -15.53
CA GLU A 269 -0.81 -9.89 -14.08
C GLU A 269 -2.27 -10.03 -13.64
N VAL A 270 -2.56 -11.05 -12.84
CA VAL A 270 -3.91 -11.30 -12.31
C VAL A 270 -3.84 -11.32 -10.79
N HIS A 271 -4.53 -10.37 -10.16
CA HIS A 271 -4.64 -10.29 -8.70
C HIS A 271 -5.80 -11.15 -8.21
N LEU A 272 -5.53 -11.98 -7.21
CA LEU A 272 -6.49 -12.92 -6.62
C LEU A 272 -6.51 -12.76 -5.10
N ASP A 273 -7.69 -12.91 -4.51
CA ASP A 273 -7.83 -13.19 -3.09
C ASP A 273 -7.85 -14.71 -2.87
N LEU A 274 -6.83 -15.25 -2.23
CA LEU A 274 -6.77 -16.65 -1.85
C LEU A 274 -6.86 -16.80 -0.33
N GLY A 275 -8.08 -17.00 0.16
CA GLY A 275 -8.32 -17.20 1.60
C GLY A 275 -8.04 -15.93 2.44
N GLY A 276 -8.26 -14.76 1.89
CA GLY A 276 -8.02 -13.46 2.54
C GLY A 276 -6.60 -12.90 2.34
N PHE A 277 -5.75 -13.60 1.57
CA PHE A 277 -4.37 -13.19 1.28
C PHE A 277 -4.20 -12.74 -0.18
N PRO A 278 -3.37 -11.71 -0.42
CA PRO A 278 -3.12 -11.20 -1.76
C PRO A 278 -2.17 -12.12 -2.54
N VAL A 279 -2.59 -12.53 -3.73
CA VAL A 279 -1.79 -13.36 -4.63
C VAL A 279 -1.80 -12.78 -6.03
N THR A 280 -0.63 -12.58 -6.60
CA THR A 280 -0.45 -12.13 -7.98
C THR A 280 0.00 -13.29 -8.86
N ILE A 281 -0.83 -13.67 -9.83
CA ILE A 281 -0.47 -14.66 -10.83
C ILE A 281 0.19 -13.97 -12.03
N LEU A 282 1.41 -14.40 -12.36
CA LEU A 282 2.12 -13.98 -13.56
C LEU A 282 1.92 -15.02 -14.67
N ASP A 283 1.20 -14.68 -15.74
CA ASP A 283 1.09 -15.56 -16.91
C ASP A 283 2.34 -15.39 -17.79
N THR A 284 3.21 -16.41 -17.77
CA THR A 284 4.40 -16.45 -18.62
C THR A 284 4.13 -17.10 -19.99
N ALA A 285 2.89 -17.00 -20.50
CA ALA A 285 2.45 -17.66 -21.72
C ALA A 285 3.26 -17.29 -23.00
N GLY A 286 4.14 -16.29 -22.89
CA GLY A 286 5.02 -15.84 -23.98
C GLY A 286 6.39 -16.51 -24.08
N ILE A 287 6.75 -17.47 -23.20
CA ILE A 287 8.06 -18.13 -23.29
C ILE A 287 8.04 -19.14 -24.46
N ARG A 288 8.36 -18.66 -25.64
CA ARG A 288 8.72 -19.50 -26.79
C ARG A 288 10.23 -19.40 -26.99
N GLU A 289 10.90 -20.55 -27.23
CA GLU A 289 12.19 -20.52 -27.92
C GLU A 289 11.90 -20.04 -29.33
N THR A 290 12.42 -18.89 -29.72
CA THR A 290 12.25 -18.27 -31.02
C THR A 290 13.57 -17.68 -31.47
N ASP A 291 13.79 -17.72 -32.77
CA ASP A 291 14.97 -17.12 -33.40
C ASP A 291 14.79 -15.60 -33.65
N ASP A 292 13.68 -15.01 -33.20
CA ASP A 292 13.43 -13.57 -33.32
C ASP A 292 14.00 -12.80 -32.09
N PRO A 293 14.94 -11.87 -32.31
CA PRO A 293 15.59 -11.10 -31.23
C PRO A 293 14.62 -10.34 -30.31
N VAL A 294 13.46 -9.93 -30.80
CA VAL A 294 12.44 -9.20 -30.02
C VAL A 294 11.67 -10.16 -29.10
N GLU A 295 11.42 -11.37 -29.55
CA GLU A 295 10.79 -12.43 -28.76
C GLU A 295 11.78 -13.03 -27.74
N GLU A 296 13.07 -13.13 -28.07
CA GLU A 296 14.12 -13.59 -27.16
C GLU A 296 14.26 -12.70 -25.92
N GLU A 297 14.12 -11.37 -26.07
CA GLU A 297 14.07 -10.44 -24.94
C GLU A 297 12.83 -10.67 -24.07
N GLY A 298 11.68 -10.96 -24.66
CA GLY A 298 10.44 -11.31 -23.97
C GLY A 298 10.57 -12.61 -23.15
N VAL A 299 11.21 -13.63 -23.72
CA VAL A 299 11.52 -14.91 -23.06
C VAL A 299 12.46 -14.68 -21.89
N GLY A 300 13.51 -13.88 -22.06
CA GLY A 300 14.46 -13.52 -21.01
C GLY A 300 13.77 -12.82 -19.82
N ARG A 301 12.90 -11.86 -20.09
CA ARG A 301 12.13 -11.16 -19.05
C ARG A 301 11.17 -12.09 -18.29
N ALA A 302 10.45 -12.96 -18.99
CA ALA A 302 9.54 -13.92 -18.38
C ALA A 302 10.29 -14.95 -17.51
N ARG A 303 11.49 -15.38 -17.94
CA ARG A 303 12.37 -16.24 -17.17
C ARG A 303 12.87 -15.55 -15.89
N ALA A 304 13.38 -14.33 -16.00
CA ALA A 304 13.84 -13.56 -14.85
C ALA A 304 12.73 -13.34 -13.80
N ARG A 305 11.49 -13.08 -14.26
CA ARG A 305 10.34 -12.94 -13.37
C ARG A 305 9.93 -14.26 -12.70
N ALA A 306 10.00 -15.38 -13.42
CA ALA A 306 9.74 -16.69 -12.83
C ALA A 306 10.80 -17.05 -11.77
N GLU A 307 12.06 -16.71 -12.00
CA GLU A 307 13.15 -16.90 -11.02
C GLU A 307 12.99 -15.98 -9.78
N ALA A 308 12.39 -14.82 -9.95
CA ALA A 308 12.12 -13.85 -8.88
C ALA A 308 10.78 -14.07 -8.15
N SER A 309 9.93 -15.00 -8.60
CA SER A 309 8.63 -15.27 -7.98
C SER A 309 8.77 -16.08 -6.67
N ASP A 310 7.76 -16.02 -5.81
CA ASP A 310 7.72 -16.76 -4.54
C ASP A 310 7.31 -18.24 -4.72
N LEU A 311 6.66 -18.56 -5.86
CA LEU A 311 6.26 -19.92 -6.22
C LEU A 311 6.18 -20.04 -7.75
N VAL A 312 6.62 -21.17 -8.30
CA VAL A 312 6.45 -21.50 -9.72
C VAL A 312 5.48 -22.67 -9.88
N LEU A 313 4.44 -22.49 -10.69
CA LEU A 313 3.56 -23.55 -11.15
C LEU A 313 4.05 -24.04 -12.51
N TRP A 314 4.77 -25.17 -12.53
CA TRP A 314 5.25 -25.80 -13.75
C TRP A 314 4.15 -26.67 -14.35
N VAL A 315 3.56 -26.24 -15.45
CA VAL A 315 2.45 -26.91 -16.12
C VAL A 315 2.94 -27.88 -17.17
N THR A 316 2.47 -29.13 -17.10
CA THR A 316 2.74 -30.20 -18.06
C THR A 316 1.45 -30.77 -18.63
N ASP A 317 1.52 -31.50 -19.74
CA ASP A 317 0.38 -32.18 -20.36
C ASP A 317 0.32 -33.64 -19.86
N ALA A 318 -0.76 -34.02 -19.16
CA ALA A 318 -0.95 -35.35 -18.60
C ALA A 318 -1.14 -36.44 -19.66
N THR A 319 -1.36 -36.09 -20.94
CA THR A 319 -1.49 -37.05 -22.06
C THR A 319 -0.14 -37.53 -22.57
N LEU A 320 0.93 -36.78 -22.29
CA LEU A 320 2.28 -37.10 -22.76
C LEU A 320 2.97 -38.07 -21.76
N LYS A 321 3.55 -39.17 -22.28
CA LYS A 321 4.29 -40.16 -21.46
C LYS A 321 5.56 -39.59 -20.87
N ASP A 322 6.25 -38.69 -21.59
CA ASP A 322 7.46 -38.01 -21.16
C ASP A 322 7.14 -36.52 -20.91
N SER A 323 6.61 -36.22 -19.72
CA SER A 323 6.40 -34.84 -19.32
C SER A 323 7.77 -34.17 -19.06
N LEU A 324 8.03 -33.03 -19.71
CA LEU A 324 9.24 -32.25 -19.51
C LEU A 324 9.38 -31.83 -18.05
N PRO A 325 10.45 -32.19 -17.34
CA PRO A 325 10.68 -31.74 -15.98
C PRO A 325 10.89 -30.22 -15.94
N PRO A 326 10.71 -29.59 -14.78
CA PRO A 326 11.09 -28.19 -14.62
C PRO A 326 12.56 -27.99 -15.00
N PRO A 327 12.89 -26.90 -15.71
CA PRO A 327 14.28 -26.61 -16.12
C PRO A 327 15.20 -26.47 -14.90
N ALA A 328 16.46 -26.85 -15.05
CA ALA A 328 17.43 -26.84 -13.95
C ALA A 328 17.64 -25.48 -13.30
N HIS A 329 17.42 -24.37 -14.03
CA HIS A 329 17.51 -23.02 -13.46
C HIS A 329 16.42 -22.68 -12.46
N LEU A 330 15.22 -23.29 -12.59
CA LEU A 330 14.11 -23.11 -11.62
C LEU A 330 14.24 -24.05 -10.40
N THR A 331 15.05 -25.09 -10.50
CA THR A 331 15.24 -26.09 -9.42
C THR A 331 16.56 -25.93 -8.68
N LYS A 332 17.27 -24.82 -8.87
CA LYS A 332 18.52 -24.52 -8.16
C LYS A 332 18.29 -24.37 -6.66
N ALA A 333 19.28 -24.74 -5.87
CA ALA A 333 19.28 -24.49 -4.44
C ALA A 333 19.12 -22.96 -4.17
N GLY A 334 18.16 -22.58 -3.35
CA GLY A 334 17.84 -21.17 -3.07
C GLY A 334 16.89 -20.51 -4.07
N GLY A 335 16.44 -21.23 -5.10
CA GLY A 335 15.39 -20.75 -6.01
C GLY A 335 13.97 -20.93 -5.42
N PRO A 336 12.94 -20.40 -6.13
CA PRO A 336 11.56 -20.53 -5.70
C PRO A 336 11.10 -21.99 -5.64
N PRO A 337 10.19 -22.36 -4.72
CA PRO A 337 9.54 -23.66 -4.75
C PRO A 337 8.85 -23.90 -6.09
N VAL A 338 8.87 -25.14 -6.59
CA VAL A 338 8.25 -25.49 -7.87
C VAL A 338 7.18 -26.55 -7.65
N TRP A 339 5.93 -26.19 -7.99
CA TRP A 339 4.81 -27.15 -8.00
C TRP A 339 4.56 -27.63 -9.42
N VAL A 340 4.39 -28.94 -9.62
CA VAL A 340 4.16 -29.54 -10.94
C VAL A 340 2.66 -29.78 -11.12
N LEU A 341 2.09 -29.17 -12.16
CA LEU A 341 0.68 -29.29 -12.52
C LEU A 341 0.55 -30.14 -13.80
N SER A 342 0.08 -31.37 -13.70
CA SER A 342 -0.25 -32.23 -14.85
C SER A 342 -1.67 -31.93 -15.30
N ASN A 343 -1.83 -31.05 -16.32
CA ASN A 343 -3.11 -30.62 -16.86
C ASN A 343 -3.64 -31.57 -17.94
N LYS A 344 -4.90 -31.41 -18.38
CA LYS A 344 -5.63 -32.24 -19.35
C LYS A 344 -5.83 -33.68 -18.85
N SER A 345 -6.03 -33.85 -17.56
CA SER A 345 -6.26 -35.17 -16.96
C SER A 345 -7.52 -35.88 -17.49
N ASP A 346 -8.46 -35.13 -18.04
CA ASP A 346 -9.68 -35.59 -18.71
C ASP A 346 -9.41 -36.33 -20.02
N LEU A 347 -8.30 -36.03 -20.71
CA LEU A 347 -7.91 -36.63 -21.98
C LEU A 347 -6.92 -37.80 -21.81
N ALA A 348 -6.35 -37.99 -20.62
CA ALA A 348 -5.37 -39.05 -20.36
C ALA A 348 -6.07 -40.41 -20.23
N GLN A 349 -6.18 -41.15 -21.34
CA GLN A 349 -6.76 -42.49 -21.42
C GLN A 349 -5.90 -43.52 -20.67
N GLY A 350 -6.54 -44.27 -19.77
CA GLY A 350 -6.06 -45.55 -19.26
C GLY A 350 -5.44 -45.51 -17.88
N LYS A 351 -6.32 -45.53 -16.87
CA LYS A 351 -6.25 -46.37 -15.67
C LYS A 351 -7.53 -46.13 -14.86
N ASN A 352 -8.15 -47.24 -14.51
CA ASN A 352 -9.34 -47.44 -13.67
C ASN A 352 -9.79 -46.25 -12.80
N PRO A 353 -11.04 -45.73 -12.94
CA PRO A 353 -11.55 -44.66 -12.07
C PRO A 353 -11.57 -45.04 -10.58
N GLN A 354 -11.43 -46.32 -10.24
CA GLN A 354 -11.48 -46.83 -8.85
C GLN A 354 -10.15 -46.72 -8.09
N THR A 355 -9.03 -46.36 -8.74
CA THR A 355 -7.75 -46.05 -8.07
C THR A 355 -7.43 -44.54 -8.05
N ALA A 356 -8.33 -43.71 -8.55
CA ALA A 356 -8.21 -42.22 -8.59
C ALA A 356 -8.91 -41.54 -7.40
N SER A 357 -9.32 -42.29 -6.37
CA SER A 357 -9.91 -41.74 -5.13
C SER A 357 -8.86 -41.16 -4.17
N ASP A 358 -7.59 -41.30 -4.47
CA ASP A 358 -6.55 -40.57 -3.78
C ASP A 358 -6.18 -39.35 -4.62
N GLY A 359 -6.79 -38.20 -4.32
CA GLY A 359 -6.33 -36.87 -4.72
C GLY A 359 -4.94 -36.65 -4.14
N HIS A 360 -3.94 -37.26 -4.78
CA HIS A 360 -2.59 -37.27 -4.24
C HIS A 360 -1.91 -35.92 -4.48
N THR A 361 -2.10 -35.03 -3.49
CA THR A 361 -1.12 -34.00 -3.19
C THR A 361 0.08 -34.71 -2.57
N VAL A 362 1.06 -35.10 -3.36
CA VAL A 362 2.34 -35.58 -2.81
C VAL A 362 3.13 -34.37 -2.41
N ARG A 363 3.05 -33.97 -1.14
CA ARG A 363 3.97 -32.99 -0.55
C ARG A 363 5.28 -33.69 -0.22
N CYS A 364 6.33 -33.37 -0.95
CA CYS A 364 7.69 -33.77 -0.62
C CYS A 364 8.52 -32.48 -0.49
N GLY A 365 8.62 -31.95 0.73
CA GLY A 365 9.33 -30.70 1.01
C GLY A 365 8.73 -29.50 0.25
N SER A 366 9.57 -28.78 -0.51
CA SER A 366 9.20 -27.62 -1.33
C SER A 366 8.50 -27.97 -2.66
N MET A 367 8.22 -29.25 -2.95
CA MET A 367 7.59 -29.70 -4.20
C MET A 367 6.20 -30.28 -3.92
N ALA A 368 5.18 -29.79 -4.65
CA ALA A 368 3.87 -30.42 -4.70
C ALA A 368 3.53 -30.82 -6.15
N ARG A 369 2.72 -31.88 -6.28
CA ARG A 369 2.26 -32.36 -7.59
C ARG A 369 0.75 -32.46 -7.60
N TYR A 370 0.12 -31.89 -8.62
CA TYR A 370 -1.31 -31.95 -8.84
C TYR A 370 -1.63 -32.49 -10.23
N ARG A 371 -2.65 -33.34 -10.31
CA ARG A 371 -3.19 -33.80 -11.58
C ARG A 371 -4.56 -33.18 -11.76
N ILE A 372 -4.70 -32.25 -12.70
CA ILE A 372 -5.88 -31.40 -12.85
C ILE A 372 -6.43 -31.42 -14.28
N SER A 373 -7.66 -30.98 -14.44
CA SER A 373 -8.21 -30.57 -15.75
C SER A 373 -8.72 -29.13 -15.67
N ALA A 374 -8.03 -28.22 -16.36
CA ALA A 374 -8.50 -26.83 -16.48
C ALA A 374 -9.83 -26.73 -17.25
N LEU A 375 -10.16 -27.71 -18.10
CA LEU A 375 -11.41 -27.74 -18.86
C LEU A 375 -12.60 -28.19 -18.00
N THR A 376 -12.52 -29.36 -17.37
CA THR A 376 -13.62 -29.93 -16.58
C THR A 376 -13.67 -29.44 -15.14
N GLY A 377 -12.52 -29.06 -14.57
CA GLY A 377 -12.37 -28.68 -13.18
C GLY A 377 -12.02 -29.83 -12.24
N ALA A 378 -11.72 -31.01 -12.76
CA ALA A 378 -11.29 -32.14 -11.94
C ALA A 378 -10.06 -31.77 -11.10
N SER A 379 -10.09 -32.03 -9.78
CA SER A 379 -9.06 -31.73 -8.77
C SER A 379 -8.57 -30.27 -8.75
N PHE A 380 -9.34 -29.35 -9.30
CA PHE A 380 -8.97 -27.94 -9.31
C PHE A 380 -9.19 -27.27 -7.95
N GLU A 381 -10.16 -27.76 -7.16
CA GLU A 381 -10.40 -27.32 -5.78
C GLU A 381 -9.23 -27.69 -4.87
N ASP A 382 -8.62 -28.85 -5.07
CA ASP A 382 -7.45 -29.30 -4.30
C ASP A 382 -6.24 -28.38 -4.56
N LEU A 383 -6.07 -27.95 -5.83
CA LEU A 383 -5.04 -26.96 -6.19
C LEU A 383 -5.29 -25.61 -5.51
N VAL A 384 -6.52 -25.09 -5.60
CA VAL A 384 -6.90 -23.81 -4.97
C VAL A 384 -6.73 -23.88 -3.45
N GLY A 385 -7.16 -24.96 -2.81
CA GLY A 385 -6.97 -25.19 -1.39
C GLY A 385 -5.49 -25.27 -1.00
N GLY A 386 -4.67 -25.94 -1.82
CA GLY A 386 -3.22 -26.01 -1.62
C GLY A 386 -2.54 -24.65 -1.74
N LEU A 387 -2.93 -23.84 -2.74
CA LEU A 387 -2.41 -22.50 -2.91
C LEU A 387 -2.83 -21.56 -1.77
N ALA A 388 -4.08 -21.63 -1.30
CA ALA A 388 -4.56 -20.87 -0.15
C ALA A 388 -3.81 -21.25 1.14
N GLU A 389 -3.54 -22.53 1.35
CA GLU A 389 -2.76 -22.99 2.50
C GLU A 389 -1.29 -22.55 2.40
N TYR A 390 -0.70 -22.59 1.20
CA TYR A 390 0.63 -22.07 0.97
C TYR A 390 0.71 -20.56 1.25
N ALA A 391 -0.25 -19.78 0.75
CA ALA A 391 -0.34 -18.35 1.02
C ALA A 391 -0.48 -18.11 2.54
N ARG A 392 -1.36 -18.86 3.23
CA ARG A 392 -1.51 -18.77 4.68
C ARG A 392 -0.19 -19.02 5.42
N GLN A 393 0.55 -20.06 5.06
CA GLN A 393 1.86 -20.38 5.65
C GLN A 393 2.88 -19.29 5.35
N PHE A 394 2.97 -18.84 4.09
CA PHE A 394 3.88 -17.80 3.63
C PHE A 394 3.72 -16.49 4.42
N PHE A 395 2.47 -16.12 4.76
CA PHE A 395 2.18 -14.93 5.54
C PHE A 395 2.07 -15.17 7.06
N SER A 396 1.97 -16.41 7.54
CA SER A 396 1.78 -16.75 8.97
C SER A 396 3.06 -17.07 9.74
N GLU A 397 4.21 -17.25 9.07
CA GLU A 397 5.47 -17.58 9.74
C GLU A 397 5.99 -16.40 10.58
N GLY A 398 5.46 -16.21 11.82
CA GLY A 398 5.88 -15.29 12.87
C GLY A 398 4.77 -14.35 13.37
N GLY A 399 4.97 -13.78 14.55
CA GLY A 399 4.06 -13.09 15.45
C GLY A 399 3.24 -11.91 14.93
N GLU A 400 2.58 -11.25 15.86
CA GLU A 400 1.66 -10.14 15.65
C GLU A 400 2.27 -8.99 14.87
N SER A 401 1.54 -8.54 13.83
CA SER A 401 1.69 -7.28 13.11
C SER A 401 3.04 -6.99 12.45
N ALA A 402 3.13 -7.34 11.17
CA ALA A 402 4.16 -6.83 10.28
C ALA A 402 4.06 -5.28 10.15
N LEU A 403 4.73 -4.55 11.04
CA LEU A 403 4.65 -3.08 11.13
C LEU A 403 5.44 -2.37 10.05
N VAL A 404 6.54 -2.98 9.59
CA VAL A 404 7.42 -2.43 8.56
C VAL A 404 6.88 -2.90 7.20
N THR A 405 6.28 -1.98 6.46
CA THR A 405 5.57 -2.30 5.20
C THR A 405 6.28 -1.80 3.96
N ARG A 406 7.38 -1.04 4.12
CA ARG A 406 8.09 -0.39 3.03
C ARG A 406 9.61 -0.42 3.25
N GLN A 407 10.37 -0.51 2.16
CA GLN A 407 11.82 -0.41 2.20
C GLN A 407 12.32 0.87 2.90
N ARG A 408 11.61 2.00 2.71
CA ARG A 408 11.92 3.27 3.41
C ARG A 408 11.89 3.14 4.92
N HIS A 409 10.90 2.41 5.46
CA HIS A 409 10.80 2.16 6.91
C HIS A 409 11.98 1.34 7.38
N ARG A 410 12.30 0.25 6.64
CA ARG A 410 13.41 -0.63 6.96
C ARG A 410 14.74 0.11 6.93
N SER A 411 14.99 0.93 5.89
CA SER A 411 16.22 1.72 5.81
C SER A 411 16.34 2.71 6.96
N ALA A 412 15.28 3.45 7.29
CA ALA A 412 15.32 4.41 8.39
C ALA A 412 15.54 3.74 9.75
N LEU A 413 14.93 2.58 9.98
CA LEU A 413 15.11 1.80 11.20
C LEU A 413 16.52 1.17 11.27
N ALA A 414 17.06 0.70 10.14
CA ALA A 414 18.42 0.17 10.06
C ALA A 414 19.47 1.26 10.34
N ASP A 415 19.29 2.46 9.75
CA ASP A 415 20.15 3.61 10.04
C ASP A 415 20.12 3.97 11.53
N CYS A 416 18.93 3.92 12.15
CA CYS A 416 18.75 4.19 13.57
C CYS A 416 19.46 3.15 14.44
N ALA A 417 19.26 1.86 14.15
CA ALA A 417 19.89 0.76 14.91
C ALA A 417 21.44 0.80 14.79
N GLU A 418 21.95 1.13 13.60
CA GLU A 418 23.39 1.26 13.39
C GLU A 418 23.98 2.42 14.21
N ALA A 419 23.36 3.60 14.17
CA ALA A 419 23.80 4.74 14.95
C ALA A 419 23.78 4.44 16.46
N LEU A 420 22.73 3.75 16.97
CA LEU A 420 22.66 3.32 18.36
C LEU A 420 23.77 2.33 18.73
N ARG A 421 24.10 1.41 17.83
CA ARG A 421 25.20 0.45 18.02
C ARG A 421 26.54 1.14 18.09
N GLN A 422 26.77 2.16 17.25
CA GLN A 422 27.99 2.97 17.27
C GLN A 422 28.08 3.78 18.56
N ALA A 423 26.98 4.40 19.01
CA ALA A 423 26.95 5.09 20.31
C ALA A 423 27.35 4.17 21.47
N CYS A 424 26.81 2.95 21.49
CA CYS A 424 27.17 1.95 22.53
C CYS A 424 28.62 1.44 22.41
N ALA A 425 29.19 1.37 21.20
CA ALA A 425 30.59 0.94 21.00
C ALA A 425 31.60 1.96 21.57
N GLU A 426 31.22 3.23 21.63
CA GLU A 426 32.07 4.29 22.18
C GLU A 426 32.06 4.37 23.72
N GLU A 427 31.30 3.52 24.40
CA GLU A 427 31.24 3.47 25.88
C GLU A 427 32.63 3.41 26.54
N ALA A 428 33.52 2.54 26.04
CA ALA A 428 34.84 2.35 26.60
C ALA A 428 35.86 3.44 26.22
N SER A 429 35.55 4.29 25.22
CA SER A 429 36.47 5.30 24.69
C SER A 429 36.39 6.64 25.42
N GLY A 430 35.31 6.88 26.17
CA GLY A 430 35.05 8.16 26.86
C GLY A 430 34.81 9.33 25.91
N ARG A 431 34.44 9.07 24.63
CA ARG A 431 34.16 10.10 23.63
C ARG A 431 32.69 10.48 23.61
N GLU A 432 32.30 11.28 24.60
CA GLU A 432 30.90 11.69 24.80
C GLU A 432 30.35 12.51 23.63
N ASP A 433 31.21 13.30 22.98
CA ASP A 433 30.91 14.07 21.79
C ASP A 433 30.42 13.16 20.60
N ILE A 434 31.07 12.00 20.45
CA ILE A 434 30.69 11.03 19.42
C ILE A 434 29.39 10.33 19.81
N ILE A 435 29.24 9.92 21.07
CA ILE A 435 27.99 9.34 21.58
C ILE A 435 26.80 10.29 21.32
N ALA A 436 26.99 11.59 21.63
CA ALA A 436 25.95 12.60 21.37
C ALA A 436 25.60 12.71 19.87
N GLU A 437 26.60 12.70 18.97
CA GLU A 437 26.35 12.79 17.54
C GLU A 437 25.63 11.52 17.01
N GLU A 438 26.02 10.34 17.45
CA GLU A 438 25.34 9.09 17.05
C GLU A 438 23.89 9.06 17.56
N LEU A 439 23.58 9.53 18.77
CA LEU A 439 22.21 9.67 19.27
C LEU A 439 21.40 10.70 18.43
N ARG A 440 22.05 11.79 17.97
CA ARG A 440 21.40 12.74 17.04
C ARG A 440 21.11 12.10 15.69
N LEU A 441 22.03 11.30 15.13
CA LEU A 441 21.83 10.55 13.89
C LEU A 441 20.68 9.56 14.02
N ALA A 442 20.61 8.79 15.11
CA ALA A 442 19.49 7.89 15.41
C ALA A 442 18.15 8.65 15.48
N SER A 443 18.12 9.80 16.16
CA SER A 443 16.92 10.65 16.26
C SER A 443 16.49 11.21 14.88
N ARG A 444 17.44 11.62 14.04
CA ARG A 444 17.16 12.07 12.65
C ARG A 444 16.59 10.93 11.81
N ALA A 445 17.12 9.70 11.93
CA ALA A 445 16.61 8.53 11.21
C ALA A 445 15.13 8.25 11.56
N LEU A 446 14.76 8.28 12.85
CA LEU A 446 13.36 8.18 13.27
C LEU A 446 12.53 9.40 12.83
N GLY A 447 13.14 10.60 12.78
CA GLY A 447 12.51 11.80 12.22
C GLY A 447 12.13 11.63 10.74
N ARG A 448 13.02 11.04 9.93
CA ARG A 448 12.74 10.69 8.51
C ARG A 448 11.63 9.64 8.39
N LEU A 449 11.59 8.65 9.29
CA LEU A 449 10.55 7.62 9.29
C LEU A 449 9.14 8.21 9.39
N ILE A 450 8.93 9.14 10.34
CA ILE A 450 7.63 9.76 10.60
C ILE A 450 7.36 11.04 9.79
N GLY A 451 8.33 11.49 9.01
CA GLY A 451 8.16 12.66 8.13
C GLY A 451 8.38 14.02 8.79
N ARG A 452 9.26 14.09 9.79
CA ARG A 452 9.61 15.38 10.44
C ARG A 452 10.85 16.05 9.86
N VAL A 453 11.71 15.30 9.15
CA VAL A 453 13.00 15.74 8.61
C VAL A 453 13.19 15.19 7.21
N ASP A 454 13.76 15.98 6.29
CA ASP A 454 14.22 15.60 4.95
C ASP A 454 13.18 14.84 4.08
N VAL A 455 11.93 15.33 4.05
CA VAL A 455 10.83 14.56 3.44
C VAL A 455 10.34 15.12 2.10
N GLU A 456 10.78 16.29 1.64
CA GLU A 456 10.23 16.97 0.47
C GLU A 456 10.21 16.07 -0.78
N ASN A 457 11.33 15.40 -1.09
CA ASN A 457 11.41 14.48 -2.23
C ASN A 457 10.54 13.23 -2.08
N VAL A 458 10.34 12.76 -0.85
CA VAL A 458 9.53 11.57 -0.55
C VAL A 458 8.04 11.89 -0.66
N LEU A 459 7.63 13.08 -0.19
CA LEU A 459 6.24 13.53 -0.26
C LEU A 459 5.74 13.60 -1.71
N ASP A 460 6.53 14.17 -2.62
CA ASP A 460 6.14 14.30 -4.02
C ASP A 460 5.93 12.95 -4.71
N VAL A 461 6.71 11.93 -4.35
CA VAL A 461 6.53 10.56 -4.86
C VAL A 461 5.26 9.93 -4.27
N ILE A 462 5.10 9.98 -2.95
CA ILE A 462 3.95 9.36 -2.27
C ILE A 462 2.64 9.99 -2.74
N PHE A 463 2.54 11.32 -2.80
CA PHE A 463 1.30 12.00 -3.17
C PHE A 463 0.96 11.91 -4.66
N ARG A 464 1.93 11.69 -5.55
CA ARG A 464 1.67 11.46 -6.97
C ARG A 464 0.82 10.20 -7.22
N ASP A 465 1.00 9.17 -6.40
CA ASP A 465 0.29 7.90 -6.53
C ASP A 465 -1.12 7.94 -5.93
N PHE A 466 -1.47 9.04 -5.22
CA PHE A 466 -2.82 9.21 -4.69
C PHE A 466 -3.80 9.62 -5.78
N CYS A 467 -5.05 9.21 -5.61
CA CYS A 467 -6.16 9.71 -6.42
C CYS A 467 -6.41 11.20 -6.15
N ILE A 468 -6.85 11.96 -7.19
CA ILE A 468 -7.40 13.31 -7.00
C ILE A 468 -8.63 13.20 -6.07
N GLY A 469 -8.70 14.06 -5.06
CA GLY A 469 -9.79 14.05 -4.08
C GLY A 469 -9.47 13.33 -2.76
N LYS A 470 -8.23 12.85 -2.63
CA LYS A 470 -7.67 12.25 -1.39
C LYS A 470 -6.56 13.10 -0.82
#